data_401e3aff64319cf045aef2cfcaa4dd3b
#
_entry.id   401e3aff64319cf045aef2cfcaa4dd3b
#
_cell.length_a   1.000
_cell.length_b   1.000
_cell.length_c   1.000
_cell.angle_alpha   90.00
_cell.angle_beta   90.00
_cell.angle_gamma   90.00
#
_symmetry.space_group_name_H-M   'P 1'
#
loop_
_entity.id
_entity.type
_entity.pdbx_description
1 polymer ?
#
loop_
_entity_poly.entity_id
_entity_poly.type
_entity_poly.pdbx_seq_one_letter_code
_entity_poly.pdbx_strand_id
1 'polypeptide(L)'
;MTEISLLSCYLPLLELAIENPPALEVRLGARIASNWEDFASARKVSREKLQANAALSAWWTHLVIFGVPPVIVGVAGYTGPPTADGAVEIAYAIAPSYQGRGLATQAAQELISQAFRDLRVRLICAHTLPEHNASTRVLEKLGMHFVGLANDADEGTVWRWELPHP
;
A
#
# COMPACT_ATOMS: atom_id res chain seq x y z
N MET A 1 -10.20 -14.59 8.34
CA MET A 1 -9.49 -15.11 7.16
C MET A 1 -9.33 -13.99 6.13
N THR A 2 -8.10 -13.73 5.71
CA THR A 2 -7.87 -12.75 4.64
C THR A 2 -8.15 -13.39 3.29
N GLU A 3 -8.90 -12.70 2.46
CA GLU A 3 -9.20 -13.15 1.09
C GLU A 3 -8.16 -12.63 0.10
N ILE A 4 -7.25 -11.79 0.57
CA ILE A 4 -6.20 -11.20 -0.25
C ILE A 4 -4.82 -11.73 0.15
N SER A 5 -3.87 -11.54 -0.77
CA SER A 5 -2.44 -11.64 -0.47
C SER A 5 -1.72 -10.38 -0.94
N LEU A 6 -0.65 -10.02 -0.24
CA LEU A 6 0.25 -8.95 -0.64
C LEU A 6 1.52 -9.57 -1.20
N LEU A 7 1.88 -9.19 -2.42
CA LEU A 7 3.12 -9.62 -3.06
C LEU A 7 4.07 -8.44 -3.17
N SER A 8 5.19 -8.50 -2.45
CA SER A 8 6.22 -7.47 -2.52
C SER A 8 6.82 -7.41 -3.93
N CYS A 9 6.86 -6.20 -4.50
CA CYS A 9 7.44 -5.99 -5.81
C CYS A 9 8.96 -5.77 -5.70
N TYR A 10 9.74 -6.84 -5.87
CA TYR A 10 11.16 -6.68 -6.10
C TYR A 10 11.39 -6.03 -7.48
N LEU A 11 12.55 -5.42 -7.70
CA LEU A 11 12.77 -4.54 -8.85
C LEU A 11 12.41 -5.15 -10.22
N PRO A 12 12.83 -6.37 -10.59
CA PRO A 12 12.42 -6.95 -11.87
C PRO A 12 10.91 -7.11 -12.04
N LEU A 13 10.19 -7.48 -10.98
CA LEU A 13 8.74 -7.60 -11.02
C LEU A 13 8.08 -6.24 -11.19
N LEU A 14 8.58 -5.23 -10.49
CA LEU A 14 8.08 -3.87 -10.58
C LEU A 14 8.30 -3.28 -11.98
N GLU A 15 9.42 -3.57 -12.60
CA GLU A 15 9.70 -3.16 -13.99
C GLU A 15 8.70 -3.78 -14.97
N LEU A 16 8.36 -5.06 -14.81
CA LEU A 16 7.29 -5.68 -15.60
C LEU A 16 5.96 -4.98 -15.38
N ALA A 17 5.64 -4.68 -14.13
CA ALA A 17 4.38 -4.00 -13.78
C ALA A 17 4.25 -2.62 -14.45
N ILE A 18 5.36 -1.94 -14.68
CA ILE A 18 5.38 -0.62 -15.32
C ILE A 18 5.44 -0.73 -16.83
N GLU A 19 6.35 -1.53 -17.35
CA GLU A 19 6.70 -1.52 -18.78
C GLU A 19 5.93 -2.54 -19.61
N ASN A 20 5.51 -3.65 -18.98
CA ASN A 20 4.83 -4.72 -19.70
C ASN A 20 3.79 -5.44 -18.83
N PRO A 21 2.66 -4.78 -18.50
CA PRO A 21 1.60 -5.39 -17.68
C PRO A 21 1.11 -6.76 -18.18
N PRO A 22 0.94 -7.02 -19.50
CA PRO A 22 0.59 -8.36 -19.96
C PRO A 22 1.60 -9.44 -19.58
N ALA A 23 2.90 -9.12 -19.58
CA ALA A 23 3.93 -10.05 -19.14
C ALA A 23 3.85 -10.31 -17.62
N LEU A 24 3.46 -9.30 -16.85
CA LEU A 24 3.21 -9.46 -15.42
C LEU A 24 2.07 -10.45 -15.17
N GLU A 25 0.98 -10.34 -15.91
CA GLU A 25 -0.16 -11.27 -15.81
C GLU A 25 0.27 -12.71 -16.07
N VAL A 26 1.05 -12.93 -17.12
CA VAL A 26 1.59 -14.26 -17.45
C VAL A 26 2.49 -14.78 -16.34
N ARG A 27 3.39 -13.91 -15.85
CA ARG A 27 4.35 -14.26 -14.79
C ARG A 27 3.67 -14.71 -13.51
N LEU A 28 2.59 -14.02 -13.12
CA LEU A 28 1.89 -14.25 -11.87
C LEU A 28 0.69 -15.19 -12.01
N GLY A 29 0.27 -15.52 -13.23
CA GLY A 29 -0.96 -16.25 -13.44
C GLY A 29 -2.19 -15.50 -12.89
N ALA A 30 -2.14 -14.17 -12.94
CA ALA A 30 -3.17 -13.31 -12.35
C ALA A 30 -3.53 -12.21 -13.36
N ARG A 31 -4.82 -11.95 -13.51
CA ARG A 31 -5.30 -10.86 -14.36
C ARG A 31 -5.20 -9.52 -13.61
N ILE A 32 -4.89 -8.46 -14.31
CA ILE A 32 -4.89 -7.10 -13.74
C ILE A 32 -6.31 -6.50 -13.88
N ALA A 33 -6.83 -5.96 -12.79
CA ALA A 33 -8.10 -5.24 -12.79
C ALA A 33 -8.02 -3.96 -13.64
N SER A 34 -9.17 -3.45 -14.05
CA SER A 34 -9.27 -2.19 -14.79
C SER A 34 -8.66 -1.03 -13.98
N ASN A 35 -8.30 0.04 -14.68
CA ASN A 35 -7.73 1.25 -14.07
C ASN A 35 -6.32 1.07 -13.50
N TRP A 36 -5.52 0.18 -14.10
CA TRP A 36 -4.13 -0.06 -13.69
C TRP A 36 -3.29 1.22 -13.65
N GLU A 37 -3.54 2.16 -14.57
CA GLU A 37 -2.80 3.41 -14.64
C GLU A 37 -3.09 4.36 -13.45
N ASP A 38 -4.18 4.18 -12.74
CA ASP A 38 -4.46 4.93 -11.52
C ASP A 38 -3.40 4.69 -10.43
N PHE A 39 -2.65 3.60 -10.53
CA PHE A 39 -1.58 3.24 -9.60
C PHE A 39 -0.18 3.53 -10.15
N ALA A 40 -0.07 4.25 -11.26
CA ALA A 40 1.21 4.49 -11.93
C ALA A 40 2.20 5.24 -11.04
N SER A 41 1.74 6.22 -10.29
CA SER A 41 2.58 7.03 -9.41
C SER A 41 3.31 6.18 -8.36
N ALA A 42 2.59 5.30 -7.67
CA ALA A 42 3.17 4.42 -6.67
C ALA A 42 4.24 3.51 -7.26
N ARG A 43 3.97 2.95 -8.44
CA ARG A 43 4.92 2.07 -9.13
C ARG A 43 6.20 2.80 -9.53
N LYS A 44 6.06 4.00 -10.08
CA LYS A 44 7.21 4.81 -10.52
C LYS A 44 8.09 5.25 -9.37
N VAL A 45 7.50 5.71 -8.28
CA VAL A 45 8.23 6.09 -7.07
C VAL A 45 8.98 4.89 -6.51
N SER A 46 8.32 3.75 -6.38
CA SER A 46 8.95 2.52 -5.89
C SER A 46 10.10 2.07 -6.77
N ARG A 47 9.95 2.15 -8.11
CA ARG A 47 11.05 1.82 -9.03
C ARG A 47 12.28 2.69 -8.78
N GLU A 48 12.09 3.98 -8.69
CA GLU A 48 13.17 4.92 -8.41
C GLU A 48 13.91 4.57 -7.11
N LYS A 49 13.15 4.31 -6.05
CA LYS A 49 13.71 3.96 -4.74
C LYS A 49 14.43 2.62 -4.75
N LEU A 50 13.89 1.62 -5.43
CA LEU A 50 14.52 0.30 -5.53
C LEU A 50 15.73 0.29 -6.48
N GLN A 51 15.77 1.15 -7.48
CA GLN A 51 16.98 1.35 -8.28
C GLN A 51 18.13 1.89 -7.43
N ALA A 52 17.83 2.73 -6.44
CA ALA A 52 18.82 3.23 -5.49
C ALA A 52 19.22 2.16 -4.45
N ASN A 53 18.28 1.34 -3.99
CA ASN A 53 18.54 0.26 -3.03
C ASN A 53 17.51 -0.86 -3.18
N ALA A 54 17.86 -1.88 -3.96
CA ALA A 54 16.99 -3.02 -4.28
C ALA A 54 16.64 -3.88 -3.04
N ALA A 55 17.42 -3.80 -1.97
CA ALA A 55 17.17 -4.57 -0.75
C ALA A 55 15.94 -4.07 0.05
N LEU A 56 15.40 -2.91 -0.29
CA LEU A 56 14.28 -2.30 0.42
C LEU A 56 12.90 -2.64 -0.17
N SER A 57 12.77 -3.67 -0.99
CA SER A 57 11.51 -4.00 -1.68
C SER A 57 10.34 -4.24 -0.72
N ALA A 58 10.58 -4.77 0.46
CA ALA A 58 9.53 -4.97 1.47
C ALA A 58 8.92 -3.65 2.00
N TRP A 59 9.61 -2.52 1.83
CA TRP A 59 9.19 -1.22 2.34
C TRP A 59 8.61 -0.29 1.29
N TRP A 60 8.28 -0.81 0.11
CA TRP A 60 7.66 -0.05 -0.96
C TRP A 60 6.40 -0.74 -1.48
N THR A 61 6.13 -0.70 -2.75
CA THR A 61 4.87 -1.21 -3.31
C THR A 61 4.76 -2.73 -3.26
N HIS A 62 3.59 -3.20 -2.84
CA HIS A 62 3.12 -4.58 -2.96
C HIS A 62 1.93 -4.60 -3.91
N LEU A 63 1.74 -5.69 -4.62
CA LEU A 63 0.51 -5.96 -5.35
C LEU A 63 -0.51 -6.58 -4.41
N VAL A 64 -1.74 -6.12 -4.50
CA VAL A 64 -2.89 -6.71 -3.78
C VAL A 64 -3.53 -7.71 -4.72
N ILE A 65 -3.48 -8.99 -4.35
CA ILE A 65 -4.01 -10.09 -5.16
C ILE A 65 -5.21 -10.69 -4.46
N PHE A 66 -6.31 -10.89 -5.19
CA PHE A 66 -7.59 -11.33 -4.65
C PHE A 66 -8.20 -12.43 -5.50
N GLY A 67 -8.77 -13.43 -4.82
CA GLY A 67 -9.68 -14.39 -5.42
C GLY A 67 -9.04 -15.57 -6.15
N VAL A 68 -9.94 -16.43 -6.65
CA VAL A 68 -9.60 -17.61 -7.45
C VAL A 68 -10.59 -17.65 -8.63
N PRO A 69 -10.12 -17.49 -9.87
CA PRO A 69 -8.74 -17.22 -10.27
C PRO A 69 -8.25 -15.86 -9.77
N PRO A 70 -6.93 -15.70 -9.56
CA PRO A 70 -6.40 -14.50 -8.92
C PRO A 70 -6.47 -13.27 -9.82
N VAL A 71 -6.77 -12.13 -9.19
CA VAL A 71 -6.81 -10.82 -9.84
C VAL A 71 -5.95 -9.84 -9.04
N ILE A 72 -5.12 -9.07 -9.72
CA ILE A 72 -4.39 -7.96 -9.12
C ILE A 72 -5.38 -6.79 -9.03
N VAL A 73 -5.83 -6.50 -7.82
CA VAL A 73 -6.93 -5.55 -7.58
C VAL A 73 -6.46 -4.19 -7.07
N GLY A 74 -5.19 -4.02 -6.87
CA GLY A 74 -4.65 -2.75 -6.39
C GLY A 74 -3.21 -2.86 -5.95
N VAL A 75 -2.76 -1.81 -5.27
CA VAL A 75 -1.44 -1.71 -4.67
C VAL A 75 -1.56 -1.32 -3.21
N ALA A 76 -0.59 -1.75 -2.42
CA ALA A 76 -0.50 -1.39 -1.02
C ALA A 76 0.98 -1.43 -0.61
N GLY A 77 1.37 -0.64 0.37
CA GLY A 77 2.77 -0.66 0.77
C GLY A 77 3.09 0.42 1.78
N TYR A 78 4.37 0.69 1.86
CA TYR A 78 4.92 1.71 2.74
C TYR A 78 5.60 2.79 1.91
N THR A 79 5.79 3.96 2.48
CA THR A 79 6.52 5.05 1.84
C THR A 79 7.98 5.10 2.28
N GLY A 80 8.56 3.95 2.52
CA GLY A 80 9.96 3.75 2.90
C GLY A 80 10.12 2.89 4.15
N PRO A 81 11.37 2.55 4.48
CA PRO A 81 11.69 1.79 5.69
C PRO A 81 11.44 2.62 6.96
N PRO A 82 11.44 1.99 8.15
CA PRO A 82 11.26 2.72 9.40
C PRO A 82 12.26 3.86 9.55
N THR A 83 11.74 5.01 9.99
CA THR A 83 12.58 6.16 10.35
C THR A 83 13.42 5.84 11.60
N ALA A 84 14.37 6.73 11.95
CA ALA A 84 15.15 6.58 13.17
C ALA A 84 14.26 6.50 14.42
N ASP A 85 13.10 7.17 14.39
CA ASP A 85 12.12 7.15 15.49
C ASP A 85 11.19 5.92 15.45
N GLY A 86 11.34 5.06 14.45
CA GLY A 86 10.54 3.85 14.32
C GLY A 86 9.17 4.07 13.68
N ALA A 87 8.99 5.12 12.89
CA ALA A 87 7.73 5.40 12.19
C ALA A 87 7.76 4.84 10.77
N VAL A 88 6.65 4.26 10.34
CA VAL A 88 6.39 3.90 8.94
C VAL A 88 5.04 4.44 8.51
N GLU A 89 4.94 4.84 7.27
CA GLU A 89 3.66 5.26 6.69
C GLU A 89 3.12 4.18 5.75
N ILE A 90 1.84 3.84 5.90
CA ILE A 90 1.14 2.93 5.00
C ILE A 90 0.36 3.71 3.95
N ALA A 91 0.26 3.12 2.76
CA ALA A 91 -0.57 3.62 1.68
C ALA A 91 -1.18 2.43 0.92
N TYR A 92 -2.40 2.60 0.41
CA TYR A 92 -3.10 1.55 -0.32
C TYR A 92 -4.12 2.16 -1.27
N ALA A 93 -4.41 1.45 -2.34
CA ALA A 93 -5.44 1.82 -3.30
C ALA A 93 -6.01 0.56 -3.96
N ILE A 94 -7.33 0.48 -4.07
CA ILE A 94 -8.05 -0.64 -4.68
C ILE A 94 -8.75 -0.14 -5.95
N ALA A 95 -8.70 -0.94 -7.00
CA ALA A 95 -9.36 -0.64 -8.27
C ALA A 95 -10.87 -0.39 -8.06
N PRO A 96 -11.46 0.60 -8.75
CA PRO A 96 -12.86 0.97 -8.52
C PRO A 96 -13.85 -0.18 -8.58
N SER A 97 -13.67 -1.13 -9.51
CA SER A 97 -14.54 -2.30 -9.64
C SER A 97 -14.46 -3.29 -8.48
N TYR A 98 -13.46 -3.16 -7.62
CA TYR A 98 -13.25 -4.04 -6.47
C TYR A 98 -13.43 -3.32 -5.12
N GLN A 99 -13.81 -2.06 -5.14
CA GLN A 99 -14.13 -1.30 -3.92
C GLN A 99 -15.45 -1.76 -3.29
N GLY A 100 -15.65 -1.43 -2.01
CA GLY A 100 -16.86 -1.79 -1.28
C GLY A 100 -16.93 -3.26 -0.84
N ARG A 101 -15.81 -3.98 -0.89
CA ARG A 101 -15.72 -5.40 -0.51
C ARG A 101 -14.84 -5.64 0.71
N GLY A 102 -14.36 -4.58 1.36
CA GLY A 102 -13.47 -4.70 2.51
C GLY A 102 -12.01 -5.01 2.16
N LEU A 103 -11.62 -4.97 0.88
CA LEU A 103 -10.28 -5.34 0.45
C LEU A 103 -9.22 -4.32 0.90
N ALA A 104 -9.56 -3.03 0.91
CA ALA A 104 -8.67 -2.00 1.43
C ALA A 104 -8.38 -2.20 2.92
N THR A 105 -9.41 -2.55 3.70
CA THR A 105 -9.25 -2.85 5.13
C THR A 105 -8.33 -4.07 5.33
N GLN A 106 -8.53 -5.12 4.55
CA GLN A 106 -7.67 -6.31 4.62
C GLN A 106 -6.22 -6.00 4.24
N ALA A 107 -6.02 -5.22 3.17
CA ALA A 107 -4.68 -4.82 2.73
C ALA A 107 -3.97 -3.98 3.81
N ALA A 108 -4.63 -2.99 4.35
CA ALA A 108 -4.07 -2.15 5.41
C ALA A 108 -3.80 -2.95 6.69
N GLN A 109 -4.69 -3.87 7.06
CA GLN A 109 -4.48 -4.77 8.21
C GLN A 109 -3.23 -5.62 8.01
N GLU A 110 -3.02 -6.16 6.82
CA GLU A 110 -1.83 -6.97 6.52
C GLU A 110 -0.56 -6.13 6.56
N LEU A 111 -0.58 -4.90 6.05
CA LEU A 111 0.55 -3.98 6.15
C LEU A 111 0.90 -3.69 7.61
N ILE A 112 -0.11 -3.43 8.44
CA ILE A 112 0.08 -3.18 9.88
C ILE A 112 0.73 -4.40 10.54
N SER A 113 0.20 -5.59 10.27
CA SER A 113 0.72 -6.83 10.84
C SER A 113 2.17 -7.09 10.42
N GLN A 114 2.49 -6.89 9.15
CA GLN A 114 3.85 -7.08 8.65
C GLN A 114 4.82 -6.06 9.25
N ALA A 115 4.42 -4.78 9.31
CA ALA A 115 5.27 -3.74 9.87
C ALA A 115 5.62 -3.99 11.33
N PHE A 116 4.65 -4.37 12.16
CA PHE A 116 4.90 -4.61 13.57
C PHE A 116 5.70 -5.89 13.88
N ARG A 117 5.96 -6.73 12.90
CA ARG A 117 6.94 -7.83 13.05
C ARG A 117 8.39 -7.33 13.07
N ASP A 118 8.63 -6.16 12.50
CA ASP A 118 9.94 -5.53 12.56
C ASP A 118 10.08 -4.77 13.87
N LEU A 119 11.06 -5.14 14.68
CA LEU A 119 11.25 -4.58 16.02
C LEU A 119 11.61 -3.09 16.01
N ARG A 120 12.01 -2.56 14.87
CA ARG A 120 12.29 -1.12 14.71
C ARG A 120 11.01 -0.29 14.62
N VAL A 121 9.89 -0.89 14.23
CA VAL A 121 8.63 -0.18 14.03
C VAL A 121 7.93 0.03 15.36
N ARG A 122 7.73 1.30 15.72
CA ARG A 122 7.05 1.72 16.94
C ARG A 122 5.73 2.44 16.67
N LEU A 123 5.60 2.98 15.46
CA LEU A 123 4.45 3.80 15.07
C LEU A 123 4.13 3.57 13.61
N ILE A 124 2.87 3.34 13.32
CA ILE A 124 2.36 3.34 11.95
C ILE A 124 1.56 4.60 11.75
N CYS A 125 1.78 5.31 10.66
CA CYS A 125 0.98 6.45 10.28
C CYS A 125 0.37 6.28 8.89
N ALA A 126 -0.65 7.07 8.62
CA ALA A 126 -1.30 7.16 7.32
C ALA A 126 -1.83 8.57 7.13
N HIS A 127 -1.96 9.00 5.89
CA HIS A 127 -2.53 10.29 5.53
C HIS A 127 -3.78 10.09 4.66
N THR A 128 -4.78 10.90 4.89
CA THR A 128 -6.02 10.93 4.09
C THR A 128 -6.32 12.35 3.67
N LEU A 129 -7.19 12.52 2.66
CA LEU A 129 -7.77 13.82 2.38
C LEU A 129 -8.51 14.33 3.63
N PRO A 130 -8.62 15.67 3.81
CA PRO A 130 -9.18 16.24 5.02
C PRO A 130 -10.73 16.19 5.03
N GLU A 131 -11.26 15.00 4.91
CA GLU A 131 -12.70 14.75 4.87
C GLU A 131 -13.01 13.32 5.33
N HIS A 132 -14.22 13.09 5.82
CA HIS A 132 -14.69 11.74 6.12
C HIS A 132 -15.04 11.01 4.82
N ASN A 133 -14.34 9.91 4.55
CA ASN A 133 -14.47 9.14 3.32
C ASN A 133 -14.21 7.64 3.57
N ALA A 134 -14.11 6.86 2.51
CA ALA A 134 -13.84 5.43 2.60
C ALA A 134 -12.49 5.14 3.30
N SER A 135 -11.45 5.93 3.01
CA SER A 135 -10.14 5.76 3.64
C SER A 135 -10.17 6.04 5.13
N THR A 136 -10.85 7.10 5.58
CA THR A 136 -10.95 7.39 7.03
C THR A 136 -11.70 6.28 7.76
N ARG A 137 -12.74 5.71 7.15
CA ARG A 137 -13.47 4.58 7.73
C ARG A 137 -12.58 3.33 7.87
N VAL A 138 -11.72 3.06 6.88
CA VAL A 138 -10.76 1.96 6.97
C VAL A 138 -9.83 2.15 8.16
N LEU A 139 -9.25 3.34 8.30
CA LEU A 139 -8.29 3.62 9.38
C LEU A 139 -8.95 3.56 10.76
N GLU A 140 -10.17 4.07 10.89
CA GLU A 140 -10.95 3.96 12.13
C GLU A 140 -11.21 2.50 12.52
N LYS A 141 -11.63 1.66 11.56
CA LYS A 141 -11.84 0.23 11.79
C LYS A 141 -10.59 -0.50 12.26
N LEU A 142 -9.43 -0.03 11.85
CA LEU A 142 -8.15 -0.62 12.21
C LEU A 142 -7.59 -0.09 13.54
N GLY A 143 -8.32 0.78 14.20
CA GLY A 143 -7.93 1.36 15.48
C GLY A 143 -6.93 2.51 15.37
N MET A 144 -6.75 3.07 14.19
CA MET A 144 -5.92 4.26 14.03
C MET A 144 -6.64 5.50 14.54
N HIS A 145 -5.88 6.45 15.08
CA HIS A 145 -6.39 7.67 15.65
C HIS A 145 -6.02 8.89 14.83
N PHE A 146 -6.98 9.76 14.59
CA PHE A 146 -6.75 11.08 14.01
C PHE A 146 -5.94 11.93 14.98
N VAL A 147 -4.80 12.46 14.52
CA VAL A 147 -3.89 13.23 15.37
C VAL A 147 -3.71 14.67 14.93
N GLY A 148 -4.24 15.06 13.79
CA GLY A 148 -4.20 16.44 13.34
C GLY A 148 -3.95 16.60 11.84
N LEU A 149 -3.63 17.82 11.45
CA LEU A 149 -3.37 18.21 10.08
C LEU A 149 -1.89 18.02 9.76
N ALA A 150 -1.59 17.71 8.50
CA ALA A 150 -0.25 17.69 7.96
C ALA A 150 -0.26 18.30 6.56
N ASN A 151 0.90 18.64 6.02
CA ASN A 151 1.02 19.11 4.65
C ASN A 151 1.70 18.06 3.78
N ASP A 152 1.03 17.72 2.69
CA ASP A 152 1.58 16.87 1.65
C ASP A 152 1.98 17.72 0.45
N ALA A 153 3.11 17.38 -0.20
CA ALA A 153 3.64 18.15 -1.32
C ALA A 153 2.69 18.16 -2.54
N ASP A 154 1.94 17.07 -2.73
CA ASP A 154 1.05 16.91 -3.89
C ASP A 154 -0.40 17.23 -3.54
N GLU A 155 -0.87 16.82 -2.36
CA GLU A 155 -2.27 16.92 -1.95
C GLU A 155 -2.59 18.16 -1.12
N GLY A 156 -1.58 18.91 -0.66
CA GLY A 156 -1.76 20.03 0.23
C GLY A 156 -2.05 19.60 1.66
N THR A 157 -3.08 20.19 2.28
CA THR A 157 -3.47 19.82 3.64
C THR A 157 -4.11 18.42 3.64
N VAL A 158 -3.62 17.56 4.52
CA VAL A 158 -4.14 16.20 4.74
C VAL A 158 -4.38 15.95 6.21
N TRP A 159 -5.17 14.92 6.52
CA TRP A 159 -5.34 14.41 7.88
C TRP A 159 -4.31 13.32 8.14
N ARG A 160 -3.66 13.39 9.32
CA ARG A 160 -2.69 12.39 9.76
C ARG A 160 -3.33 11.47 10.80
N TRP A 161 -3.11 10.18 10.62
CA TRP A 161 -3.58 9.11 11.48
C TRP A 161 -2.40 8.32 12.02
N GLU A 162 -2.51 7.84 13.24
CA GLU A 162 -1.43 7.10 13.89
C GLU A 162 -1.96 5.87 14.63
N LEU A 163 -1.11 4.83 14.65
CA LEU A 163 -1.31 3.61 15.43
C LEU A 163 0.01 3.24 16.09
N PRO A 164 0.16 3.46 17.41
CA PRO A 164 1.35 3.02 18.14
C PRO A 164 1.42 1.50 18.21
N HIS A 165 2.63 0.97 18.36
CA HIS A 165 2.84 -0.46 18.63
C HIS A 165 2.12 -0.83 19.92
N PRO A 166 1.34 -1.93 19.94
CA PRO A 166 0.64 -2.38 21.17
C PRO A 166 1.58 -2.75 22.31
#